data_70247dbb8d16ed632b33ed83d8b45725
#
_entry.id   70247dbb8d16ed632b33ed83d8b45725
#
_cell.length_a   1.000
_cell.length_b   1.000
_cell.length_c   1.000
_cell.angle_alpha   90.00
_cell.angle_beta   90.00
_cell.angle_gamma   90.00
#
_symmetry.space_group_name_H-M   'P 1'
#
loop_
_entity.id
_entity.type
_entity.pdbx_description
1 polymer ?
#
loop_
_entity_poly.entity_id
_entity_poly.type
_entity_poly.pdbx_seq_one_letter_code
_entity_poly.pdbx_strand_id
1 'polypeptide(L)'
;MRLAYPQSPAAAVQGGGSYTLLWTTLWNTAPPCVERLVRKESLVSVPAVPELDAMWERIVGDVPLSSRAWLRRTKPIAMHSNTVMLAVSDETTRERIETKLRTEIETKLSAVTGTRTYLAFVIDPSLHVETPDLEIAPPLPLIDEKVRHHRSANPNSDLKLNPRYTFESFVAGSSNRFAHAAAAAVAEQPGKSYNPLMIYGPSGLGKTHLLHAIGHYVRSYYENLRVRYVSTEELTNDFINAISDNRTAEFRRAYRDVDVLLVDDIQFLESKIQTQEEFFHTFNTLHNAQKQIVMSSDRPPRLLEALEPRLRSRFEWGLMTDIQPPDLETRIAILRKKAASQRLTAGTEVLEHIASHITTNIRELEGALTRVAALASLNQQEITLELTERVLRDLMPEGNEIRVDADSIITATCAYFGISADELTGASRVAALARARQIAMYLCRELTDLSLPKIGSRFGGRDHTTVMHSVKKIDTKMGEDRQLFDQVTELTNRIKQS
;
A
#
# COMPACT_ATOMS: atom_id res chain seq x y z
N MET A 1 -58.24 -5.02 1.05
CA MET A 1 -58.41 -3.57 0.83
C MET A 1 -57.18 -3.11 0.08
N ARG A 2 -57.35 -2.99 -1.27
CA ARG A 2 -56.26 -2.59 -2.20
C ARG A 2 -56.32 -1.08 -2.35
N LEU A 3 -55.22 -0.38 -2.25
CA LEU A 3 -55.08 1.02 -2.73
C LEU A 3 -53.97 1.05 -3.78
N ALA A 4 -54.41 1.61 -4.91
CA ALA A 4 -53.71 1.67 -6.18
C ALA A 4 -52.69 2.83 -6.26
N TYR A 5 -51.59 2.59 -6.94
CA TYR A 5 -50.66 3.63 -7.45
C TYR A 5 -51.14 4.14 -8.80
N PRO A 6 -51.03 5.46 -9.12
CA PRO A 6 -51.20 5.96 -10.46
C PRO A 6 -49.91 5.93 -11.25
N GLN A 7 -50.01 5.47 -12.49
CA GLN A 7 -48.99 5.45 -13.52
C GLN A 7 -48.74 6.83 -14.13
N SER A 8 -47.49 7.07 -14.46
CA SER A 8 -47.00 8.22 -15.25
C SER A 8 -46.97 7.85 -16.74
N PRO A 9 -47.33 8.76 -17.65
CA PRO A 9 -47.15 8.50 -19.08
C PRO A 9 -45.80 8.95 -19.60
N ALA A 10 -45.22 8.13 -20.46
CA ALA A 10 -44.06 8.43 -21.30
C ALA A 10 -44.42 9.40 -22.44
N ALA A 11 -43.56 10.36 -22.70
CA ALA A 11 -43.47 11.05 -24.00
C ALA A 11 -42.01 11.32 -24.34
N ALA A 12 -41.55 10.73 -25.42
CA ALA A 12 -40.29 10.98 -26.08
C ALA A 12 -40.31 12.33 -26.82
N VAL A 13 -39.24 13.12 -26.68
CA VAL A 13 -38.88 14.13 -27.70
C VAL A 13 -37.35 14.14 -27.84
N GLN A 14 -36.90 13.90 -29.07
CA GLN A 14 -35.55 14.15 -29.59
C GLN A 14 -35.33 15.67 -29.74
N GLY A 15 -34.06 16.10 -29.54
CA GLY A 15 -33.65 17.44 -30.00
C GLY A 15 -32.41 17.93 -29.25
N GLY A 16 -31.23 17.85 -29.89
CA GLY A 16 -29.99 18.44 -29.40
C GLY A 16 -30.01 19.97 -29.51
N GLY A 17 -29.33 20.63 -28.58
CA GLY A 17 -29.17 22.08 -28.58
C GLY A 17 -28.44 22.59 -27.35
N SER A 18 -27.29 23.19 -27.56
CA SER A 18 -26.38 23.86 -26.63
C SER A 18 -27.04 24.58 -25.47
N TYR A 19 -26.69 24.23 -24.26
CA TYR A 19 -26.98 25.00 -23.04
C TYR A 19 -25.75 25.85 -22.64
N THR A 20 -25.49 26.93 -23.36
CA THR A 20 -24.42 27.87 -22.97
C THR A 20 -24.81 29.36 -23.13
N LEU A 21 -26.08 29.71 -23.18
CA LEU A 21 -26.49 31.12 -23.38
C LEU A 21 -27.83 31.49 -22.70
N LEU A 22 -28.00 31.23 -21.40
CA LEU A 22 -29.21 31.61 -20.68
C LEU A 22 -28.99 32.20 -19.27
N TRP A 23 -27.78 32.57 -18.90
CA TRP A 23 -27.48 33.18 -17.60
C TRP A 23 -27.09 34.65 -17.65
N THR A 24 -27.03 35.28 -18.83
CA THR A 24 -26.63 36.70 -18.98
C THR A 24 -27.76 37.66 -19.24
N THR A 25 -29.04 37.22 -19.32
CA THR A 25 -30.18 38.11 -19.68
C THR A 25 -31.25 38.29 -18.58
N LEU A 26 -31.01 37.76 -17.37
CA LEU A 26 -32.01 37.92 -16.28
C LEU A 26 -31.59 38.93 -15.19
N TRP A 27 -30.57 39.75 -15.41
CA TRP A 27 -30.15 40.76 -14.43
C TRP A 27 -30.49 42.19 -14.79
N ASN A 28 -31.21 42.47 -15.90
CA ASN A 28 -31.48 43.84 -16.34
C ASN A 28 -32.95 44.25 -16.35
N THR A 29 -33.86 43.52 -15.70
CA THR A 29 -35.25 43.98 -15.55
C THR A 29 -35.78 43.66 -14.16
N ALA A 30 -35.32 44.38 -13.14
CA ALA A 30 -35.98 44.47 -11.85
C ALA A 30 -36.64 45.84 -11.70
N PRO A 31 -37.92 45.94 -11.28
CA PRO A 31 -38.60 47.19 -11.10
C PRO A 31 -38.08 47.98 -9.87
N PRO A 32 -38.20 49.32 -9.84
CA PRO A 32 -37.52 50.21 -8.88
C PRO A 32 -38.18 50.27 -7.47
N CYS A 33 -38.67 49.17 -6.95
CA CYS A 33 -39.33 49.12 -5.63
C CYS A 33 -38.52 48.43 -4.51
N VAL A 34 -37.27 47.95 -4.78
CA VAL A 34 -36.45 47.26 -3.77
C VAL A 34 -35.44 48.19 -3.10
N GLU A 35 -35.27 49.42 -3.54
CA GLU A 35 -34.29 50.36 -2.97
C GLU A 35 -34.69 50.99 -1.62
N ARG A 36 -35.86 50.67 -1.05
CA ARG A 36 -36.35 51.28 0.21
C ARG A 36 -36.33 50.38 1.44
N LEU A 37 -35.84 49.14 1.33
CA LEU A 37 -35.78 48.18 2.46
C LEU A 37 -34.34 47.85 2.95
N VAL A 38 -33.29 48.44 2.39
CA VAL A 38 -31.89 48.22 2.76
C VAL A 38 -31.30 49.35 3.65
N ARG A 39 -32.17 50.19 4.21
CA ARG A 39 -31.70 51.21 5.19
C ARG A 39 -32.35 51.00 6.55
N LYS A 40 -31.96 49.95 7.28
CA LYS A 40 -31.93 49.87 8.76
C LYS A 40 -31.64 48.43 9.19
N GLU A 41 -30.44 47.95 8.93
CA GLU A 41 -29.83 46.96 9.78
C GLU A 41 -28.35 47.38 9.98
N SER A 42 -27.98 47.48 11.22
CA SER A 42 -26.68 47.88 11.73
C SER A 42 -25.52 47.25 10.96
N LEU A 43 -24.62 48.10 10.51
CA LEU A 43 -23.25 47.74 10.05
C LEU A 43 -22.56 46.95 11.16
N VAL A 44 -22.67 45.64 11.12
CA VAL A 44 -21.67 44.76 11.75
C VAL A 44 -20.46 44.88 10.85
N SER A 45 -19.43 45.56 11.33
CA SER A 45 -18.16 45.71 10.64
C SER A 45 -17.60 44.32 10.31
N VAL A 46 -17.41 44.05 9.01
CA VAL A 46 -16.62 42.89 8.57
C VAL A 46 -15.22 43.09 9.12
N PRO A 47 -14.70 42.20 9.96
CA PRO A 47 -13.33 42.33 10.49
C PRO A 47 -12.33 42.36 9.35
N ALA A 48 -11.35 43.25 9.43
CA ALA A 48 -10.29 43.36 8.46
C ALA A 48 -9.49 42.03 8.42
N VAL A 49 -8.98 41.63 7.26
CA VAL A 49 -8.23 40.38 7.08
C VAL A 49 -7.19 40.10 8.16
N PRO A 50 -6.42 41.09 8.67
CA PRO A 50 -5.49 40.89 9.77
C PRO A 50 -6.12 40.47 11.12
N GLU A 51 -7.35 40.91 11.39
CA GLU A 51 -8.07 40.51 12.61
C GLU A 51 -8.59 39.08 12.53
N LEU A 52 -8.96 38.64 11.32
CA LEU A 52 -9.42 37.27 11.07
C LEU A 52 -8.27 36.24 11.20
N ASP A 53 -7.09 36.57 10.72
CA ASP A 53 -5.88 35.73 10.88
C ASP A 53 -5.48 35.61 12.35
N ALA A 54 -5.47 36.71 13.11
CA ALA A 54 -5.15 36.68 14.53
C ALA A 54 -6.20 35.89 15.36
N MET A 55 -7.48 35.96 14.97
CA MET A 55 -8.54 35.17 15.58
C MET A 55 -8.34 33.68 15.28
N TRP A 56 -7.99 33.34 14.05
CA TRP A 56 -7.74 31.97 13.64
C TRP A 56 -6.55 31.34 14.35
N GLU A 57 -5.43 32.04 14.44
CA GLU A 57 -4.23 31.63 15.19
C GLU A 57 -4.57 31.32 16.66
N ARG A 58 -5.42 32.10 17.28
CA ARG A 58 -5.87 31.90 18.64
C ARG A 58 -6.69 30.62 18.79
N ILE A 59 -7.61 30.34 17.87
CA ILE A 59 -8.44 29.13 17.85
C ILE A 59 -7.55 27.90 17.61
N VAL A 60 -6.62 27.97 16.67
CA VAL A 60 -5.65 26.91 16.42
C VAL A 60 -4.79 26.65 17.66
N GLY A 61 -4.43 27.68 18.41
CA GLY A 61 -3.71 27.58 19.69
C GLY A 61 -4.48 26.85 20.78
N ASP A 62 -5.80 26.94 20.81
CA ASP A 62 -6.67 26.37 21.84
C ASP A 62 -7.19 24.96 21.53
N VAL A 63 -6.88 24.42 20.36
CA VAL A 63 -7.27 23.06 19.95
C VAL A 63 -6.20 22.04 20.37
N PRO A 64 -6.55 20.79 20.72
CA PRO A 64 -5.59 19.75 21.05
C PRO A 64 -4.50 19.58 20.00
N LEU A 65 -3.27 19.25 20.42
CA LEU A 65 -2.10 19.13 19.55
C LEU A 65 -2.34 18.21 18.34
N SER A 66 -3.12 17.14 18.51
CA SER A 66 -3.50 16.20 17.47
C SER A 66 -4.39 16.82 16.37
N SER A 67 -5.18 17.83 16.72
CA SER A 67 -6.08 18.52 15.80
C SER A 67 -5.44 19.79 15.22
N ARG A 68 -4.48 20.38 15.95
CA ARG A 68 -3.77 21.62 15.57
C ARG A 68 -2.99 21.46 14.25
N ALA A 69 -2.41 20.27 14.02
CA ALA A 69 -1.64 19.97 12.81
C ALA A 69 -2.48 20.09 11.52
N TRP A 70 -3.77 19.75 11.60
CA TRP A 70 -4.70 19.89 10.46
C TRP A 70 -5.08 21.34 10.20
N LEU A 71 -5.27 22.12 11.27
CA LEU A 71 -5.69 23.51 11.17
C LEU A 71 -4.56 24.44 10.73
N ARG A 72 -3.29 24.09 10.93
CA ARG A 72 -2.13 24.86 10.42
C ARG A 72 -2.02 24.86 8.90
N ARG A 73 -2.66 23.91 8.23
CA ARG A 73 -2.75 23.83 6.74
C ARG A 73 -3.99 24.49 6.20
N THR A 74 -4.67 25.28 7.00
CA THR A 74 -5.85 26.02 6.62
C THR A 74 -5.62 27.50 6.84
N LYS A 75 -6.20 28.32 5.97
CA LYS A 75 -6.14 29.76 6.06
C LYS A 75 -7.55 30.35 6.00
N PRO A 76 -7.92 31.23 6.92
CA PRO A 76 -9.19 31.92 6.80
C PRO A 76 -9.11 32.93 5.65
N ILE A 77 -10.07 32.89 4.73
CA ILE A 77 -10.11 33.77 3.56
C ILE A 77 -10.98 34.99 3.84
N ALA A 78 -12.16 34.74 4.37
CA ALA A 78 -13.17 35.77 4.60
C ALA A 78 -14.15 35.34 5.67
N MET A 79 -14.78 36.34 6.32
CA MET A 79 -15.95 36.11 7.15
C MET A 79 -17.14 36.90 6.56
N HIS A 80 -18.21 36.21 6.24
CA HIS A 80 -19.41 36.80 5.69
C HIS A 80 -20.59 36.49 6.60
N SER A 81 -21.19 37.52 7.16
CA SER A 81 -22.23 37.37 8.18
C SER A 81 -21.76 36.47 9.33
N ASN A 82 -22.29 35.26 9.42
CA ASN A 82 -21.96 34.28 10.45
C ASN A 82 -21.18 33.06 9.91
N THR A 83 -20.55 33.16 8.74
CA THR A 83 -19.83 32.07 8.11
C THR A 83 -18.39 32.46 7.87
N VAL A 84 -17.44 31.67 8.39
CA VAL A 84 -16.00 31.78 8.14
C VAL A 84 -15.65 30.85 6.99
N MET A 85 -15.06 31.41 5.93
CA MET A 85 -14.54 30.65 4.79
C MET A 85 -13.09 30.28 5.06
N LEU A 86 -12.81 28.98 5.09
CA LEU A 86 -11.46 28.43 5.24
C LEU A 86 -10.95 27.86 3.92
N ALA A 87 -9.77 28.30 3.51
CA ALA A 87 -9.00 27.61 2.49
C ALA A 87 -8.35 26.37 3.09
N VAL A 88 -8.43 25.25 2.39
CA VAL A 88 -7.81 23.97 2.73
C VAL A 88 -7.00 23.48 1.56
N SER A 89 -5.85 22.82 1.82
CA SER A 89 -4.92 22.39 0.78
C SER A 89 -5.47 21.29 -0.15
N ASP A 90 -6.32 20.43 0.39
CA ASP A 90 -6.80 19.24 -0.31
C ASP A 90 -8.15 18.74 0.24
N GLU A 91 -8.79 17.86 -0.53
CA GLU A 91 -10.09 17.27 -0.19
C GLU A 91 -10.03 16.43 1.09
N THR A 92 -8.92 15.75 1.35
CA THR A 92 -8.74 14.91 2.53
C THR A 92 -8.71 15.76 3.81
N THR A 93 -8.04 16.91 3.75
CA THR A 93 -8.01 17.90 4.84
C THR A 93 -9.41 18.48 5.08
N ARG A 94 -10.16 18.79 4.01
CA ARG A 94 -11.54 19.26 4.09
C ARG A 94 -12.44 18.25 4.80
N GLU A 95 -12.50 17.02 4.30
CA GLU A 95 -13.35 15.94 4.82
C GLU A 95 -13.07 15.66 6.30
N ARG A 96 -11.82 15.71 6.68
CA ARG A 96 -11.40 15.44 8.04
C ARG A 96 -11.79 16.56 9.02
N ILE A 97 -11.62 17.82 8.63
CA ILE A 97 -12.05 18.95 9.44
C ILE A 97 -13.58 18.93 9.54
N GLU A 98 -14.27 18.66 8.43
CA GLU A 98 -15.74 18.61 8.35
C GLU A 98 -16.34 17.51 9.25
N THR A 99 -15.74 16.32 9.25
CA THR A 99 -16.28 15.19 10.02
C THR A 99 -15.87 15.18 11.48
N LYS A 100 -14.64 15.58 11.82
CA LYS A 100 -14.11 15.40 13.19
C LYS A 100 -13.96 16.70 13.97
N LEU A 101 -13.73 17.84 13.32
CA LEU A 101 -13.34 19.09 14.00
C LEU A 101 -14.36 20.20 13.84
N ARG A 102 -15.30 20.10 12.91
CA ARG A 102 -16.28 21.15 12.60
C ARG A 102 -17.00 21.67 13.81
N THR A 103 -17.59 20.78 14.61
CA THR A 103 -18.37 21.14 15.80
C THR A 103 -17.53 21.85 16.86
N GLU A 104 -16.30 21.39 17.07
CA GLU A 104 -15.38 21.99 18.04
C GLU A 104 -14.96 23.39 17.59
N ILE A 105 -14.60 23.55 16.32
CA ILE A 105 -14.16 24.83 15.77
C ILE A 105 -15.32 25.82 15.71
N GLU A 106 -16.49 25.42 15.27
CA GLU A 106 -17.69 26.28 15.23
C GLU A 106 -18.10 26.76 16.64
N THR A 107 -17.92 25.90 17.65
CA THR A 107 -18.15 26.24 19.05
C THR A 107 -17.17 27.31 19.53
N LYS A 108 -15.88 27.14 19.24
CA LYS A 108 -14.83 28.10 19.62
C LYS A 108 -14.95 29.42 18.85
N LEU A 109 -15.26 29.36 17.57
CA LEU A 109 -15.55 30.54 16.74
C LEU A 109 -16.74 31.30 17.31
N SER A 110 -17.82 30.62 17.65
CA SER A 110 -19.02 31.23 18.22
C SER A 110 -18.74 31.88 19.59
N ALA A 111 -17.84 31.30 20.38
CA ALA A 111 -17.41 31.88 21.67
C ALA A 111 -16.60 33.16 21.48
N VAL A 112 -15.78 33.26 20.45
CA VAL A 112 -14.96 34.44 20.13
C VAL A 112 -15.77 35.54 19.44
N THR A 113 -16.68 35.20 18.56
CA THR A 113 -17.50 36.15 17.79
C THR A 113 -18.75 36.63 18.53
N GLY A 114 -19.14 35.92 19.58
CA GLY A 114 -20.38 36.22 20.34
C GLY A 114 -21.68 35.85 19.57
N THR A 115 -21.55 35.28 18.36
CA THR A 115 -22.68 34.86 17.52
C THR A 115 -22.44 33.46 17.00
N ARG A 116 -23.53 32.71 16.73
CA ARG A 116 -23.40 31.36 16.19
C ARG A 116 -22.73 31.41 14.82
N THR A 117 -21.52 30.86 14.71
CA THR A 117 -20.66 30.94 13.53
C THR A 117 -20.52 29.56 12.87
N TYR A 118 -20.58 29.52 11.56
CA TYR A 118 -20.49 28.32 10.73
C TYR A 118 -19.20 28.32 9.91
N LEU A 119 -18.75 27.12 9.49
CA LEU A 119 -17.60 26.94 8.61
C LEU A 119 -18.05 26.61 7.20
N ALA A 120 -17.42 27.23 6.22
CA ALA A 120 -17.44 26.85 4.80
C ALA A 120 -16.01 26.63 4.32
N PHE A 121 -15.80 25.69 3.40
CA PHE A 121 -14.48 25.30 2.92
C PHE A 121 -14.31 25.62 1.45
N VAL A 122 -13.11 26.05 1.09
CA VAL A 122 -12.66 26.24 -0.29
C VAL A 122 -11.34 25.51 -0.45
N ILE A 123 -11.21 24.69 -1.50
CA ILE A 123 -9.95 24.01 -1.80
C ILE A 123 -9.03 24.99 -2.51
N ASP A 124 -7.88 25.27 -1.93
CA ASP A 124 -6.83 26.09 -2.51
C ASP A 124 -5.53 25.29 -2.59
N PRO A 125 -5.19 24.74 -3.76
CA PRO A 125 -3.98 23.96 -3.95
C PRO A 125 -2.68 24.75 -3.70
N SER A 126 -2.74 26.10 -3.68
CA SER A 126 -1.55 26.92 -3.41
C SER A 126 -1.11 26.88 -1.94
N LEU A 127 -1.95 26.37 -1.05
CA LEU A 127 -1.62 26.15 0.37
C LEU A 127 -0.77 24.87 0.61
N HIS A 128 -0.48 24.10 -0.44
CA HIS A 128 0.62 23.14 -0.36
C HIS A 128 1.92 23.93 -0.16
N VAL A 129 2.52 23.76 1.01
CA VAL A 129 3.86 24.29 1.26
C VAL A 129 4.81 23.56 0.29
N GLU A 130 5.17 24.24 -0.78
CA GLU A 130 6.29 23.80 -1.62
C GLU A 130 7.51 23.70 -0.71
N THR A 131 8.05 22.49 -0.58
CA THR A 131 9.44 22.35 -0.14
C THR A 131 10.28 23.11 -1.15
N PRO A 132 11.15 24.04 -0.73
CA PRO A 132 11.93 24.81 -1.67
C PRO A 132 12.73 23.86 -2.56
N ASP A 133 12.58 24.04 -3.87
CA ASP A 133 13.38 23.39 -4.89
C ASP A 133 14.86 23.62 -4.56
N LEU A 134 15.58 22.54 -4.29
CA LEU A 134 17.03 22.58 -4.25
C LEU A 134 17.52 22.77 -5.70
N GLU A 135 17.77 24.01 -6.06
CA GLU A 135 18.58 24.36 -7.24
C GLU A 135 19.87 23.52 -7.20
N ILE A 136 20.10 22.80 -8.29
CA ILE A 136 21.34 22.07 -8.53
C ILE A 136 22.44 23.10 -8.71
N ALA A 137 23.19 23.39 -7.64
CA ALA A 137 24.41 24.17 -7.72
C ALA A 137 25.54 23.34 -8.37
N PRO A 138 26.42 23.96 -9.18
CA PRO A 138 27.52 23.26 -9.81
C PRO A 138 28.56 22.77 -8.79
N PRO A 139 29.37 21.74 -9.12
CA PRO A 139 30.26 21.10 -8.17
C PRO A 139 31.35 22.07 -7.66
N LEU A 140 31.38 22.27 -6.36
CA LEU A 140 32.44 23.02 -5.68
C LEU A 140 33.68 22.15 -5.39
N PRO A 141 34.88 22.72 -5.36
CA PRO A 141 36.14 21.98 -5.19
C PRO A 141 36.31 21.45 -3.76
N LEU A 142 37.03 20.34 -3.69
CA LEU A 142 37.47 19.67 -2.48
C LEU A 142 38.13 20.64 -1.50
N ILE A 143 37.59 20.84 -0.34
CA ILE A 143 38.22 21.56 0.78
C ILE A 143 38.25 20.69 2.02
N ASP A 144 39.44 20.69 2.63
CA ASP A 144 39.93 19.97 3.78
C ASP A 144 38.94 19.70 4.95
N GLU A 145 39.08 18.49 5.42
CA GLU A 145 38.62 17.98 6.71
C GLU A 145 39.27 18.73 7.87
N LYS A 146 38.58 19.70 8.49
CA LYS A 146 38.72 20.12 9.90
C LYS A 146 37.97 21.41 10.22
N VAL A 147 36.64 21.34 10.33
CA VAL A 147 35.91 22.27 11.21
C VAL A 147 34.69 21.53 11.79
N ARG A 148 34.82 21.07 13.03
CA ARG A 148 33.69 20.63 13.84
C ARG A 148 32.82 21.83 14.19
N HIS A 149 31.77 22.07 13.44
CA HIS A 149 30.68 22.91 13.88
C HIS A 149 29.59 22.07 14.56
N HIS A 150 29.33 22.34 15.82
CA HIS A 150 28.10 21.98 16.49
C HIS A 150 26.93 22.60 15.71
N ARG A 151 26.42 21.87 14.73
CA ARG A 151 25.06 22.10 14.24
C ARG A 151 24.12 21.45 15.24
N SER A 152 23.18 22.23 15.77
CA SER A 152 21.98 21.70 16.39
C SER A 152 21.32 20.81 15.34
N ALA A 153 21.56 19.51 15.47
CA ALA A 153 21.02 18.53 14.56
C ALA A 153 19.50 18.55 14.69
N ASN A 154 18.83 18.95 13.62
CA ASN A 154 17.41 18.71 13.47
C ASN A 154 17.24 17.18 13.60
N PRO A 155 16.56 16.62 14.61
CA PRO A 155 16.55 15.18 14.90
C PRO A 155 15.96 14.33 13.77
N ASN A 156 15.44 14.96 12.72
CA ASN A 156 14.83 14.33 11.56
C ASN A 156 15.64 14.44 10.26
N SER A 157 16.91 14.95 10.29
CA SER A 157 17.71 15.13 9.07
C SER A 157 18.18 13.82 8.41
N ASP A 158 18.19 12.70 9.15
CA ASP A 158 18.72 11.39 8.68
C ASP A 158 17.63 10.38 8.30
N LEU A 159 16.38 10.83 8.12
CA LEU A 159 15.30 9.94 7.74
C LEU A 159 15.41 9.55 6.26
N LYS A 160 15.77 8.30 6.01
CA LYS A 160 15.84 7.66 4.68
C LYS A 160 14.45 7.31 4.12
N LEU A 161 13.45 8.20 4.29
CA LEU A 161 12.11 7.97 3.76
C LEU A 161 12.07 8.29 2.26
N ASN A 162 11.50 7.39 1.47
CA ASN A 162 11.26 7.64 0.06
C ASN A 162 10.11 8.65 -0.10
N PRO A 163 10.34 9.84 -0.71
CA PRO A 163 9.31 10.88 -0.82
C PRO A 163 8.08 10.48 -1.66
N ARG A 164 8.20 9.41 -2.46
CA ARG A 164 7.09 8.89 -3.28
C ARG A 164 6.13 7.97 -2.52
N TYR A 165 6.49 7.53 -1.32
CA TYR A 165 5.70 6.55 -0.57
C TYR A 165 4.90 7.24 0.53
N THR A 166 3.79 7.85 0.13
CA THR A 166 2.83 8.53 1.01
C THR A 166 1.48 7.81 1.00
N PHE A 167 0.58 8.12 1.94
CA PHE A 167 -0.78 7.58 1.91
C PHE A 167 -1.54 8.02 0.65
N GLU A 168 -1.31 9.24 0.18
CA GLU A 168 -1.95 9.77 -1.02
C GLU A 168 -1.48 9.02 -2.28
N SER A 169 -0.22 8.55 -2.32
CA SER A 169 0.30 7.77 -3.44
C SER A 169 -0.07 6.28 -3.35
N PHE A 170 -0.48 5.78 -2.20
CA PHE A 170 -0.95 4.41 -2.04
C PHE A 170 -2.34 4.21 -2.65
N VAL A 171 -2.56 3.07 -3.32
CA VAL A 171 -3.88 2.70 -3.86
C VAL A 171 -4.51 1.67 -2.93
N ALA A 172 -5.56 2.07 -2.23
CA ALA A 172 -6.33 1.17 -1.38
C ALA A 172 -7.35 0.40 -2.22
N GLY A 173 -7.34 -0.93 -2.08
CA GLY A 173 -8.28 -1.86 -2.72
C GLY A 173 -8.80 -2.89 -1.72
N SER A 174 -9.59 -3.86 -2.17
CA SER A 174 -10.16 -4.93 -1.34
C SER A 174 -9.09 -5.71 -0.58
N SER A 175 -7.95 -5.98 -1.21
CA SER A 175 -6.86 -6.83 -0.72
C SER A 175 -5.92 -6.16 0.31
N ASN A 176 -5.97 -4.82 0.46
CA ASN A 176 -5.06 -4.07 1.32
C ASN A 176 -5.75 -3.00 2.18
N ARG A 177 -7.06 -2.86 2.07
CA ARG A 177 -7.84 -1.81 2.76
C ARG A 177 -7.68 -1.86 4.28
N PHE A 178 -7.64 -3.06 4.85
CA PHE A 178 -7.48 -3.22 6.29
C PHE A 178 -6.07 -2.80 6.74
N ALA A 179 -5.02 -3.20 6.03
CA ALA A 179 -3.65 -2.79 6.29
C ALA A 179 -3.47 -1.26 6.16
N HIS A 180 -4.06 -0.67 5.12
CA HIS A 180 -4.07 0.77 4.93
C HIS A 180 -4.77 1.51 6.09
N ALA A 181 -5.96 1.06 6.50
CA ALA A 181 -6.70 1.66 7.61
C ALA A 181 -5.95 1.54 8.95
N ALA A 182 -5.33 0.37 9.22
CA ALA A 182 -4.50 0.15 10.40
C ALA A 182 -3.27 1.08 10.42
N ALA A 183 -2.58 1.19 9.26
CA ALA A 183 -1.43 2.08 9.11
C ALA A 183 -1.82 3.56 9.33
N ALA A 184 -2.95 4.00 8.77
CA ALA A 184 -3.46 5.35 8.98
C ALA A 184 -3.81 5.61 10.45
N ALA A 185 -4.49 4.68 11.12
CA ALA A 185 -4.84 4.81 12.53
C ALA A 185 -3.60 4.92 13.44
N VAL A 186 -2.55 4.14 13.15
CA VAL A 186 -1.26 4.22 13.87
C VAL A 186 -0.55 5.54 13.61
N ALA A 187 -0.56 6.01 12.36
CA ALA A 187 0.04 7.30 12.02
C ALA A 187 -0.69 8.49 12.70
N GLU A 188 -2.01 8.38 12.85
CA GLU A 188 -2.83 9.38 13.52
C GLU A 188 -2.65 9.43 15.04
N GLN A 189 -2.40 8.28 15.67
CA GLN A 189 -2.25 8.20 17.13
C GLN A 189 -1.10 7.25 17.50
N PRO A 190 0.16 7.66 17.27
CA PRO A 190 1.30 6.82 17.56
C PRO A 190 1.35 6.41 19.03
N GLY A 191 1.57 5.13 19.29
CA GLY A 191 1.64 4.54 20.62
C GLY A 191 0.30 4.32 21.33
N LYS A 192 -0.82 4.79 20.76
CA LYS A 192 -2.15 4.71 21.39
C LYS A 192 -3.12 3.78 20.66
N SER A 193 -2.96 3.58 19.36
CA SER A 193 -3.87 2.73 18.58
C SER A 193 -3.45 1.27 18.64
N TYR A 194 -2.63 0.83 17.70
CA TYR A 194 -2.18 -0.55 17.60
C TYR A 194 -0.65 -0.59 17.79
N ASN A 195 -0.18 -1.18 18.88
CA ASN A 195 1.25 -1.24 19.20
C ASN A 195 1.67 -2.60 19.76
N PRO A 196 2.52 -3.38 19.04
CA PRO A 196 3.03 -3.09 17.70
C PRO A 196 1.99 -3.23 16.59
N LEU A 197 2.25 -2.62 15.42
CA LEU A 197 1.58 -2.94 14.16
C LEU A 197 2.50 -3.80 13.31
N MET A 198 1.99 -4.94 12.87
CA MET A 198 2.70 -5.88 12.00
C MET A 198 1.98 -5.99 10.67
N ILE A 199 2.66 -5.63 9.57
CA ILE A 199 2.14 -5.75 8.21
C ILE A 199 2.89 -6.86 7.49
N TYR A 200 2.21 -7.92 7.08
CA TYR A 200 2.86 -9.05 6.42
C TYR A 200 2.19 -9.41 5.08
N GLY A 201 2.91 -10.17 4.26
CA GLY A 201 2.43 -10.64 2.97
C GLY A 201 3.55 -10.75 1.94
N PRO A 202 3.32 -11.37 0.78
CA PRO A 202 4.30 -11.57 -0.26
C PRO A 202 5.10 -10.32 -0.64
N SER A 203 6.29 -10.51 -1.22
CA SER A 203 7.14 -9.39 -1.64
C SER A 203 6.45 -8.56 -2.71
N GLY A 204 6.72 -7.25 -2.74
CA GLY A 204 6.25 -6.35 -3.81
C GLY A 204 4.80 -5.88 -3.69
N LEU A 205 4.08 -6.13 -2.58
CA LEU A 205 2.68 -5.74 -2.39
C LEU A 205 2.47 -4.37 -1.71
N GLY A 206 3.54 -3.63 -1.38
CA GLY A 206 3.44 -2.29 -0.82
C GLY A 206 3.60 -2.20 0.70
N LYS A 207 4.12 -3.20 1.40
CA LYS A 207 4.44 -3.15 2.84
C LYS A 207 5.37 -1.99 3.18
N THR A 208 6.51 -1.91 2.52
CA THR A 208 7.47 -0.80 2.65
C THR A 208 6.84 0.55 2.37
N HIS A 209 5.94 0.63 1.38
CA HIS A 209 5.19 1.86 1.08
C HIS A 209 4.37 2.33 2.28
N LEU A 210 3.64 1.43 2.94
CA LEU A 210 2.85 1.78 4.13
C LEU A 210 3.74 2.21 5.31
N LEU A 211 4.89 1.56 5.53
CA LEU A 211 5.84 2.00 6.56
C LEU A 211 6.32 3.43 6.30
N HIS A 212 6.75 3.73 5.08
CA HIS A 212 7.16 5.08 4.70
C HIS A 212 6.02 6.09 4.80
N ALA A 213 4.79 5.70 4.41
CA ALA A 213 3.62 6.56 4.50
C ALA A 213 3.32 6.95 5.96
N ILE A 214 3.42 5.99 6.90
CA ILE A 214 3.33 6.28 8.35
C ILE A 214 4.41 7.28 8.74
N GLY A 215 5.66 7.05 8.33
CA GLY A 215 6.78 7.94 8.66
C GLY A 215 6.59 9.36 8.14
N HIS A 216 6.16 9.52 6.88
CA HIS A 216 5.85 10.81 6.28
C HIS A 216 4.70 11.51 7.00
N TYR A 217 3.63 10.77 7.29
CA TYR A 217 2.49 11.32 7.99
C TYR A 217 2.87 11.84 9.37
N VAL A 218 3.51 10.99 10.21
CA VAL A 218 3.93 11.40 11.56
C VAL A 218 4.85 12.61 11.50
N ARG A 219 5.83 12.62 10.61
CA ARG A 219 6.75 13.75 10.44
C ARG A 219 6.03 15.04 10.02
N SER A 220 5.03 14.93 9.15
CA SER A 220 4.29 16.09 8.64
C SER A 220 3.34 16.70 9.66
N TYR A 221 2.81 15.88 10.58
CA TYR A 221 1.77 16.32 11.51
C TYR A 221 2.21 16.40 12.97
N TYR A 222 3.41 15.86 13.31
CA TYR A 222 3.94 15.85 14.68
C TYR A 222 5.41 16.26 14.68
N GLU A 223 5.67 17.58 14.72
CA GLU A 223 7.02 18.15 14.63
C GLU A 223 7.98 17.66 15.73
N ASN A 224 7.45 17.30 16.91
CA ASN A 224 8.25 16.92 18.06
C ASN A 224 8.48 15.41 18.18
N LEU A 225 7.86 14.57 17.33
CA LEU A 225 8.06 13.14 17.38
C LEU A 225 9.26 12.72 16.52
N ARG A 226 10.15 11.96 17.13
CA ARG A 226 11.31 11.38 16.47
C ARG A 226 10.90 10.08 15.80
N VAL A 227 10.93 10.05 14.46
CA VAL A 227 10.65 8.87 13.65
C VAL A 227 11.96 8.27 13.18
N ARG A 228 12.09 6.96 13.25
CA ARG A 228 13.21 6.23 12.63
C ARG A 228 12.67 5.10 11.76
N TYR A 229 13.08 5.11 10.50
CA TYR A 229 12.90 3.98 9.58
C TYR A 229 14.22 3.26 9.42
N VAL A 230 14.18 1.94 9.40
CA VAL A 230 15.35 1.08 9.22
C VAL A 230 14.93 -0.24 8.60
N SER A 231 15.71 -0.76 7.65
CA SER A 231 15.60 -2.16 7.26
C SER A 231 16.29 -3.06 8.30
N THR A 232 15.84 -4.29 8.42
CA THR A 232 16.47 -5.25 9.34
C THR A 232 17.94 -5.53 9.00
N GLU A 233 18.29 -5.48 7.71
CA GLU A 233 19.69 -5.61 7.28
C GLU A 233 20.55 -4.44 7.76
N GLU A 234 20.04 -3.21 7.62
CA GLU A 234 20.71 -2.02 8.11
C GLU A 234 20.84 -2.04 9.63
N LEU A 235 19.77 -2.40 10.35
CA LEU A 235 19.79 -2.57 11.81
C LEU A 235 20.88 -3.56 12.25
N THR A 236 21.00 -4.68 11.53
CA THR A 236 22.02 -5.70 11.82
C THR A 236 23.43 -5.17 11.57
N ASN A 237 23.66 -4.48 10.46
CA ASN A 237 24.94 -3.89 10.12
C ASN A 237 25.34 -2.78 11.11
N ASP A 238 24.40 -1.92 11.48
CA ASP A 238 24.60 -0.86 12.50
C ASP A 238 25.01 -1.48 13.84
N PHE A 239 24.36 -2.60 14.24
CA PHE A 239 24.68 -3.29 15.48
C PHE A 239 26.06 -3.94 15.44
N ILE A 240 26.42 -4.64 14.36
CA ILE A 240 27.75 -5.25 14.19
C ILE A 240 28.84 -4.20 14.22
N ASN A 241 28.67 -3.09 13.51
CA ASN A 241 29.63 -1.98 13.50
C ASN A 241 29.76 -1.35 14.89
N ALA A 242 28.63 -1.17 15.60
CA ALA A 242 28.65 -0.63 16.96
C ALA A 242 29.38 -1.51 17.96
N ILE A 243 29.33 -2.84 17.81
CA ILE A 243 30.11 -3.77 18.61
C ILE A 243 31.59 -3.65 18.26
N SER A 244 31.94 -3.69 16.97
CA SER A 244 33.34 -3.61 16.49
C SER A 244 34.03 -2.31 16.92
N ASP A 245 33.30 -1.20 16.92
CA ASP A 245 33.80 0.12 17.28
C ASP A 245 33.64 0.46 18.77
N ASN A 246 33.10 -0.49 19.58
CA ASN A 246 32.78 -0.30 21.01
C ASN A 246 31.82 0.90 21.27
N ARG A 247 30.86 1.13 20.34
CA ARG A 247 29.86 2.22 20.38
C ARG A 247 28.43 1.73 20.60
N THR A 248 28.24 0.62 21.30
CA THR A 248 26.93 0.03 21.56
C THR A 248 25.97 0.98 22.32
N ALA A 249 26.50 1.86 23.14
CA ALA A 249 25.69 2.88 23.83
C ALA A 249 25.07 3.91 22.86
N GLU A 250 25.80 4.30 21.80
CA GLU A 250 25.31 5.18 20.74
C GLU A 250 24.23 4.48 19.91
N PHE A 251 24.45 3.22 19.55
CA PHE A 251 23.44 2.41 18.87
C PHE A 251 22.15 2.33 19.68
N ARG A 252 22.23 1.96 20.97
CA ARG A 252 21.06 1.90 21.85
C ARG A 252 20.33 3.23 21.93
N ARG A 253 21.04 4.32 22.05
CA ARG A 253 20.44 5.67 22.06
C ARG A 253 19.74 5.95 20.73
N ALA A 254 20.37 5.66 19.59
CA ALA A 254 19.81 5.89 18.27
C ALA A 254 18.50 5.14 18.01
N TYR A 255 18.34 3.93 18.59
CA TYR A 255 17.16 3.08 18.36
C TYR A 255 16.13 3.11 19.50
N ARG A 256 16.51 3.52 20.71
CA ARG A 256 15.60 3.55 21.87
C ARG A 256 15.08 4.95 22.19
N ASP A 257 15.77 6.00 21.73
CA ASP A 257 15.37 7.40 21.93
C ASP A 257 14.49 7.91 20.78
N VAL A 258 13.60 7.08 20.25
CA VAL A 258 12.66 7.42 19.19
C VAL A 258 11.22 7.32 19.69
N ASP A 259 10.30 8.02 19.03
CA ASP A 259 8.88 7.98 19.37
C ASP A 259 8.12 7.01 18.43
N VAL A 260 8.63 6.82 17.20
CA VAL A 260 8.11 5.87 16.23
C VAL A 260 9.27 5.13 15.58
N LEU A 261 9.31 3.81 15.75
CA LEU A 261 10.26 2.91 15.10
C LEU A 261 9.56 2.12 14.00
N LEU A 262 10.05 2.27 12.77
CA LEU A 262 9.58 1.56 11.59
C LEU A 262 10.66 0.59 11.13
N VAL A 263 10.40 -0.72 11.25
CA VAL A 263 11.35 -1.78 10.91
C VAL A 263 10.85 -2.58 9.72
N ASP A 264 11.59 -2.53 8.64
CA ASP A 264 11.22 -3.22 7.41
C ASP A 264 11.88 -4.59 7.32
N ASP A 265 11.13 -5.55 6.78
CA ASP A 265 11.59 -6.90 6.44
C ASP A 265 12.19 -7.68 7.61
N ILE A 266 11.44 -7.83 8.71
CA ILE A 266 11.91 -8.50 9.95
C ILE A 266 12.29 -9.98 9.76
N GLN A 267 11.90 -10.63 8.65
CA GLN A 267 12.33 -12.01 8.34
C GLN A 267 13.85 -12.13 8.25
N PHE A 268 14.58 -11.06 7.93
CA PHE A 268 16.06 -11.08 7.93
C PHE A 268 16.70 -11.11 9.33
N LEU A 269 15.91 -11.01 10.42
CA LEU A 269 16.37 -11.33 11.76
C LEU A 269 16.59 -12.83 11.97
N GLU A 270 15.92 -13.69 11.20
CA GLU A 270 16.16 -15.14 11.25
C GLU A 270 17.66 -15.41 11.14
N SER A 271 18.17 -16.36 11.86
CA SER A 271 19.62 -16.70 11.93
C SER A 271 20.56 -15.64 12.55
N LYS A 272 20.09 -14.48 13.02
CA LYS A 272 20.91 -13.40 13.60
C LYS A 272 20.74 -13.30 15.12
N ILE A 273 21.13 -14.34 15.87
CA ILE A 273 20.83 -14.51 17.32
C ILE A 273 21.18 -13.26 18.14
N GLN A 274 22.37 -12.68 17.97
CA GLN A 274 22.79 -11.51 18.74
C GLN A 274 21.96 -10.27 18.42
N THR A 275 21.60 -10.08 17.15
CA THR A 275 20.73 -8.97 16.73
C THR A 275 19.32 -9.20 17.24
N GLN A 276 18.81 -10.43 17.28
CA GLN A 276 17.50 -10.76 17.87
C GLN A 276 17.45 -10.38 19.35
N GLU A 277 18.51 -10.68 20.11
CA GLU A 277 18.60 -10.35 21.53
C GLU A 277 18.59 -8.83 21.76
N GLU A 278 19.41 -8.07 21.05
CA GLU A 278 19.46 -6.61 21.18
C GLU A 278 18.14 -5.96 20.71
N PHE A 279 17.53 -6.50 19.65
CA PHE A 279 16.24 -6.04 19.18
C PHE A 279 15.10 -6.32 20.17
N PHE A 280 15.14 -7.48 20.85
CA PHE A 280 14.20 -7.79 21.93
C PHE A 280 14.24 -6.75 23.07
N HIS A 281 15.43 -6.35 23.47
CA HIS A 281 15.59 -5.31 24.49
C HIS A 281 15.12 -3.94 23.99
N THR A 282 15.39 -3.60 22.74
CA THR A 282 14.93 -2.36 22.12
C THR A 282 13.41 -2.33 22.00
N PHE A 283 12.80 -3.43 21.55
CA PHE A 283 11.36 -3.59 21.49
C PHE A 283 10.71 -3.37 22.86
N ASN A 284 11.19 -4.06 23.90
CA ASN A 284 10.61 -3.91 25.23
C ASN A 284 10.76 -2.48 25.79
N THR A 285 11.90 -1.83 25.54
CA THR A 285 12.13 -0.44 25.99
C THR A 285 11.11 0.51 25.34
N LEU A 286 10.93 0.40 24.03
CA LEU A 286 9.98 1.26 23.30
C LEU A 286 8.52 0.95 23.67
N HIS A 287 8.16 -0.32 23.69
CA HIS A 287 6.79 -0.74 24.02
C HIS A 287 6.38 -0.33 25.44
N ASN A 288 7.24 -0.52 26.44
CA ASN A 288 6.98 -0.12 27.82
C ASN A 288 6.88 1.41 27.97
N ALA A 289 7.59 2.17 27.13
CA ALA A 289 7.50 3.62 27.07
C ALA A 289 6.33 4.13 26.20
N GLN A 290 5.44 3.23 25.74
CA GLN A 290 4.31 3.53 24.86
C GLN A 290 4.74 4.23 23.55
N LYS A 291 5.95 3.93 23.06
CA LYS A 291 6.44 4.38 21.75
C LYS A 291 5.94 3.44 20.68
N GLN A 292 5.60 3.99 19.51
CA GLN A 292 5.05 3.20 18.42
C GLN A 292 6.12 2.33 17.76
N ILE A 293 5.77 1.06 17.54
CA ILE A 293 6.56 0.11 16.75
C ILE A 293 5.70 -0.36 15.58
N VAL A 294 6.24 -0.27 14.37
CA VAL A 294 5.64 -0.83 13.15
C VAL A 294 6.65 -1.71 12.46
N MET A 295 6.21 -2.87 12.04
CA MET A 295 7.09 -3.88 11.43
C MET A 295 6.48 -4.42 10.14
N SER A 296 7.32 -4.76 9.16
CA SER A 296 6.90 -5.52 7.99
C SER A 296 7.56 -6.91 7.93
N SER A 297 6.92 -7.85 7.24
CA SER A 297 7.46 -9.18 6.97
C SER A 297 6.92 -9.76 5.66
N ASP A 298 7.64 -10.69 5.07
CA ASP A 298 7.17 -11.47 3.92
C ASP A 298 6.13 -12.54 4.32
N ARG A 299 6.10 -12.93 5.59
CA ARG A 299 5.23 -13.97 6.16
C ARG A 299 4.87 -13.65 7.62
N PRO A 300 3.82 -14.27 8.19
CA PRO A 300 3.44 -14.03 9.57
C PRO A 300 4.51 -14.58 10.54
N PRO A 301 4.66 -14.01 11.76
CA PRO A 301 5.70 -14.40 12.73
C PRO A 301 5.72 -15.89 13.08
N ARG A 302 4.58 -16.57 13.09
CA ARG A 302 4.45 -18.00 13.33
C ARG A 302 5.22 -18.87 12.33
N LEU A 303 5.49 -18.36 11.12
CA LEU A 303 6.24 -19.05 10.06
C LEU A 303 7.72 -18.67 10.04
N LEU A 304 8.18 -17.79 10.93
CA LEU A 304 9.58 -17.44 11.13
C LEU A 304 10.20 -18.44 12.12
N GLU A 305 10.61 -19.59 11.63
CA GLU A 305 11.03 -20.74 12.49
C GLU A 305 12.30 -20.45 13.30
N ALA A 306 13.26 -19.73 12.71
CA ALA A 306 14.54 -19.39 13.35
C ALA A 306 14.47 -18.10 14.19
N LEU A 307 13.26 -17.55 14.39
CA LEU A 307 13.05 -16.43 15.29
C LEU A 307 12.83 -16.93 16.73
N GLU A 308 13.49 -16.29 17.70
CA GLU A 308 13.30 -16.63 19.11
C GLU A 308 11.83 -16.58 19.53
N PRO A 309 11.34 -17.58 20.30
CA PRO A 309 9.92 -17.64 20.70
C PRO A 309 9.43 -16.38 21.45
N ARG A 310 10.32 -15.76 22.26
CA ARG A 310 10.00 -14.53 22.99
C ARG A 310 9.78 -13.32 22.08
N LEU A 311 10.53 -13.19 20.96
CA LEU A 311 10.34 -12.16 19.95
C LEU A 311 9.06 -12.42 19.15
N ARG A 312 8.84 -13.67 18.75
CA ARG A 312 7.62 -14.09 18.04
C ARG A 312 6.37 -13.70 18.82
N SER A 313 6.31 -14.03 20.10
CA SER A 313 5.21 -13.65 20.99
C SER A 313 5.01 -12.13 21.10
N ARG A 314 6.10 -11.35 21.07
CA ARG A 314 6.03 -9.88 21.10
C ARG A 314 5.48 -9.30 19.80
N PHE A 315 5.83 -9.87 18.65
CA PHE A 315 5.34 -9.44 17.36
C PHE A 315 3.84 -9.74 17.18
N GLU A 316 3.36 -10.84 17.78
CA GLU A 316 1.94 -11.22 17.77
C GLU A 316 1.08 -10.46 18.80
N TRP A 317 1.68 -9.71 19.71
CA TRP A 317 0.94 -9.05 20.79
C TRP A 317 0.00 -7.93 20.31
N GLY A 318 0.39 -7.19 19.26
CA GLY A 318 -0.39 -6.06 18.73
C GLY A 318 -1.37 -6.46 17.63
N LEU A 319 -1.54 -5.55 16.65
CA LEU A 319 -2.35 -5.82 15.47
C LEU A 319 -1.48 -6.41 14.36
N MET A 320 -1.90 -7.56 13.86
CA MET A 320 -1.33 -8.15 12.64
C MET A 320 -2.30 -7.97 11.48
N THR A 321 -1.80 -7.52 10.35
CA THR A 321 -2.58 -7.36 9.12
C THR A 321 -1.81 -7.88 7.93
N ASP A 322 -2.51 -8.56 7.04
CA ASP A 322 -1.94 -9.09 5.81
C ASP A 322 -2.26 -8.19 4.62
N ILE A 323 -1.42 -8.27 3.61
CA ILE A 323 -1.65 -7.69 2.29
C ILE A 323 -1.65 -8.82 1.28
N GLN A 324 -2.76 -8.95 0.56
CA GLN A 324 -2.94 -9.94 -0.50
C GLN A 324 -2.68 -9.33 -1.89
N PRO A 325 -2.40 -10.14 -2.92
CA PRO A 325 -2.31 -9.67 -4.29
C PRO A 325 -3.57 -8.87 -4.69
N PRO A 326 -3.40 -7.73 -5.37
CA PRO A 326 -4.52 -6.89 -5.77
C PRO A 326 -5.36 -7.51 -6.88
N ASP A 327 -6.66 -7.24 -6.86
CA ASP A 327 -7.57 -7.56 -7.95
C ASP A 327 -7.25 -6.73 -9.22
N LEU A 328 -7.86 -7.09 -10.36
CA LEU A 328 -7.59 -6.44 -11.65
C LEU A 328 -7.88 -4.93 -11.60
N GLU A 329 -8.97 -4.53 -10.97
CA GLU A 329 -9.37 -3.13 -10.87
C GLU A 329 -8.35 -2.32 -10.07
N THR A 330 -7.90 -2.86 -8.95
CA THR A 330 -6.84 -2.24 -8.13
C THR A 330 -5.52 -2.16 -8.89
N ARG A 331 -5.14 -3.20 -9.69
CA ARG A 331 -3.93 -3.17 -10.52
C ARG A 331 -3.99 -2.06 -11.57
N ILE A 332 -5.12 -1.91 -12.25
CA ILE A 332 -5.34 -0.83 -13.23
C ILE A 332 -5.24 0.55 -12.54
N ALA A 333 -5.83 0.70 -11.36
CA ALA A 333 -5.75 1.94 -10.58
C ALA A 333 -4.31 2.28 -10.17
N ILE A 334 -3.51 1.28 -9.77
CA ILE A 334 -2.08 1.43 -9.46
C ILE A 334 -1.32 1.91 -10.69
N LEU A 335 -1.50 1.25 -11.84
CA LEU A 335 -0.83 1.64 -13.08
C LEU A 335 -1.22 3.04 -13.54
N ARG A 336 -2.51 3.41 -13.43
CA ARG A 336 -3.01 4.76 -13.76
C ARG A 336 -2.34 5.82 -12.88
N LYS A 337 -2.26 5.57 -11.59
CA LYS A 337 -1.60 6.47 -10.65
C LYS A 337 -0.10 6.59 -10.91
N LYS A 338 0.55 5.48 -11.24
CA LYS A 338 1.97 5.45 -11.62
C LYS A 338 2.23 6.23 -12.91
N ALA A 339 1.41 6.02 -13.95
CA ALA A 339 1.50 6.75 -15.21
C ALA A 339 1.35 8.26 -14.98
N ALA A 340 0.35 8.69 -14.21
CA ALA A 340 0.12 10.09 -13.85
C ALA A 340 1.33 10.69 -13.11
N SER A 341 1.90 9.98 -12.13
CA SER A 341 3.05 10.45 -11.35
C SER A 341 4.32 10.61 -12.21
N GLN A 342 4.43 9.84 -13.29
CA GLN A 342 5.55 9.88 -14.24
C GLN A 342 5.24 10.74 -15.49
N ARG A 343 4.06 11.38 -15.54
CA ARG A 343 3.57 12.15 -16.69
C ARG A 343 3.57 11.34 -17.99
N LEU A 344 3.26 10.05 -17.91
CA LEU A 344 3.18 9.16 -19.05
C LEU A 344 1.77 9.21 -19.66
N THR A 345 1.71 9.34 -20.99
CA THR A 345 0.47 9.25 -21.75
C THR A 345 0.28 7.79 -22.18
N ALA A 346 -0.37 6.98 -21.35
CA ALA A 346 -0.70 5.59 -21.67
C ALA A 346 -2.23 5.44 -21.76
N GLY A 347 -2.70 4.85 -22.85
CA GLY A 347 -4.12 4.55 -23.06
C GLY A 347 -4.65 3.54 -22.02
N THR A 348 -5.96 3.59 -21.73
CA THR A 348 -6.59 2.66 -20.78
C THR A 348 -6.38 1.20 -21.20
N GLU A 349 -6.45 0.89 -22.49
CA GLU A 349 -6.23 -0.43 -23.06
C GLU A 349 -4.83 -0.99 -22.75
N VAL A 350 -3.80 -0.13 -22.78
CA VAL A 350 -2.43 -0.49 -22.42
C VAL A 350 -2.33 -0.87 -20.93
N LEU A 351 -2.94 -0.05 -20.06
CA LEU A 351 -2.92 -0.30 -18.61
C LEU A 351 -3.71 -1.57 -18.26
N GLU A 352 -4.84 -1.80 -18.88
CA GLU A 352 -5.64 -3.02 -18.73
C GLU A 352 -4.87 -4.25 -19.21
N HIS A 353 -4.19 -4.14 -20.35
CA HIS A 353 -3.40 -5.23 -20.89
C HIS A 353 -2.24 -5.61 -19.94
N ILE A 354 -1.48 -4.65 -19.45
CA ILE A 354 -0.42 -4.90 -18.45
C ILE A 354 -1.01 -5.53 -17.18
N ALA A 355 -2.11 -4.96 -16.66
CA ALA A 355 -2.75 -5.43 -15.45
C ALA A 355 -3.32 -6.85 -15.56
N SER A 356 -3.79 -7.27 -16.72
CA SER A 356 -4.33 -8.63 -16.95
C SER A 356 -3.23 -9.68 -16.98
N HIS A 357 -2.05 -9.35 -17.50
CA HIS A 357 -0.94 -10.30 -17.65
C HIS A 357 -0.05 -10.41 -16.39
N ILE A 358 0.11 -9.32 -15.62
CA ILE A 358 0.96 -9.32 -14.42
C ILE A 358 0.07 -9.34 -13.18
N THR A 359 -0.01 -10.50 -12.54
CA THR A 359 -0.91 -10.74 -11.40
C THR A 359 -0.18 -10.92 -10.07
N THR A 360 1.13 -11.16 -10.10
CA THR A 360 1.91 -11.64 -8.95
C THR A 360 2.25 -10.54 -7.95
N ASN A 361 2.82 -9.43 -8.41
CA ASN A 361 3.24 -8.36 -7.51
C ASN A 361 3.24 -6.98 -8.18
N ILE A 362 3.14 -5.93 -7.34
CA ILE A 362 3.07 -4.54 -7.80
C ILE A 362 4.40 -4.05 -8.37
N ARG A 363 5.56 -4.57 -7.89
CA ARG A 363 6.87 -4.17 -8.42
C ARG A 363 7.03 -4.60 -9.88
N GLU A 364 6.61 -5.82 -10.23
CA GLU A 364 6.63 -6.30 -11.63
C GLU A 364 5.65 -5.51 -12.47
N LEU A 365 4.45 -5.24 -11.94
CA LEU A 365 3.43 -4.45 -12.59
C LEU A 365 3.94 -3.04 -12.95
N GLU A 366 4.52 -2.32 -12.00
CA GLU A 366 5.13 -1.00 -12.23
C GLU A 366 6.38 -1.08 -13.11
N GLY A 367 7.15 -2.14 -12.97
CA GLY A 367 8.34 -2.41 -13.79
C GLY A 367 8.00 -2.58 -15.27
N ALA A 368 6.91 -3.28 -15.57
CA ALA A 368 6.43 -3.45 -16.93
C ALA A 368 6.02 -2.12 -17.57
N LEU A 369 5.23 -1.30 -16.88
CA LEU A 369 4.88 0.03 -17.38
C LEU A 369 6.13 0.88 -17.62
N THR A 370 7.09 0.83 -16.71
CA THR A 370 8.34 1.59 -16.84
C THR A 370 9.15 1.14 -18.04
N ARG A 371 9.22 -0.16 -18.34
CA ARG A 371 9.90 -0.70 -19.54
C ARG A 371 9.19 -0.31 -20.83
N VAL A 372 7.87 -0.40 -20.87
CA VAL A 372 7.07 0.05 -22.03
C VAL A 372 7.33 1.53 -22.30
N ALA A 373 7.30 2.38 -21.25
CA ALA A 373 7.56 3.80 -21.37
C ALA A 373 9.00 4.09 -21.83
N ALA A 374 9.99 3.36 -21.30
CA ALA A 374 11.38 3.51 -21.71
C ALA A 374 11.59 3.16 -23.20
N LEU A 375 11.00 2.05 -23.67
CA LEU A 375 11.11 1.64 -25.07
C LEU A 375 10.38 2.61 -26.02
N ALA A 376 9.21 3.11 -25.61
CA ALA A 376 8.48 4.14 -26.35
C ALA A 376 9.33 5.43 -26.51
N SER A 377 9.95 5.87 -25.41
CA SER A 377 10.84 7.04 -25.41
C SER A 377 12.08 6.85 -26.27
N LEU A 378 12.75 5.69 -26.18
CA LEU A 378 13.93 5.37 -27.01
C LEU A 378 13.61 5.37 -28.51
N ASN A 379 12.44 4.86 -28.88
CA ASN A 379 11.98 4.80 -30.27
C ASN A 379 11.27 6.07 -30.73
N GLN A 380 11.12 7.08 -29.87
CA GLN A 380 10.37 8.32 -30.12
C GLN A 380 8.94 8.06 -30.65
N GLN A 381 8.25 7.07 -30.08
CA GLN A 381 6.91 6.68 -30.45
C GLN A 381 5.97 6.74 -29.24
N GLU A 382 4.67 6.81 -29.49
CA GLU A 382 3.65 6.74 -28.46
C GLU A 382 3.58 5.34 -27.82
N ILE A 383 3.07 5.29 -26.57
CA ILE A 383 2.79 4.03 -25.88
C ILE A 383 1.54 3.42 -26.50
N THR A 384 1.72 2.39 -27.33
CA THR A 384 0.65 1.67 -28.01
C THR A 384 0.48 0.25 -27.44
N LEU A 385 -0.67 -0.36 -27.69
CA LEU A 385 -0.94 -1.75 -27.29
C LEU A 385 0.06 -2.72 -27.94
N GLU A 386 0.36 -2.55 -29.23
CA GLU A 386 1.30 -3.40 -29.97
C GLU A 386 2.72 -3.36 -29.37
N LEU A 387 3.19 -2.14 -28.99
CA LEU A 387 4.46 -1.98 -28.29
C LEU A 387 4.44 -2.71 -26.95
N THR A 388 3.33 -2.58 -26.22
CA THR A 388 3.15 -3.19 -24.90
C THR A 388 3.17 -4.71 -24.98
N GLU A 389 2.47 -5.30 -25.94
CA GLU A 389 2.47 -6.75 -26.19
C GLU A 389 3.87 -7.28 -26.49
N ARG A 390 4.65 -6.55 -27.29
CA ARG A 390 6.05 -6.91 -27.58
C ARG A 390 6.90 -6.92 -26.33
N VAL A 391 6.82 -5.85 -25.52
CA VAL A 391 7.58 -5.73 -24.26
C VAL A 391 7.16 -6.80 -23.26
N LEU A 392 5.86 -7.10 -23.13
CA LEU A 392 5.38 -8.13 -22.22
C LEU A 392 5.79 -9.54 -22.66
N ARG A 393 5.84 -9.79 -23.98
CA ARG A 393 6.34 -11.05 -24.52
C ARG A 393 7.81 -11.29 -24.18
N ASP A 394 8.64 -10.24 -24.20
CA ASP A 394 10.03 -10.31 -23.82
C ASP A 394 10.24 -10.44 -22.29
N LEU A 395 9.29 -9.88 -21.51
CA LEU A 395 9.31 -9.93 -20.03
C LEU A 395 8.78 -11.26 -19.48
N MET A 396 7.78 -11.76 -20.13
CA MET A 396 7.25 -13.08 -20.02
C MET A 396 7.70 -13.74 -21.30
N PRO A 397 8.94 -14.26 -21.43
CA PRO A 397 9.29 -15.09 -22.56
C PRO A 397 8.14 -16.04 -22.63
N GLU A 398 7.39 -16.02 -23.79
CA GLU A 398 6.17 -16.81 -23.90
C GLU A 398 6.42 -18.04 -23.04
N GLY A 399 6.03 -17.90 -21.78
CA GLY A 399 5.83 -19.12 -21.08
C GLY A 399 5.02 -19.80 -22.16
N ASN A 400 5.61 -20.69 -22.79
CA ASN A 400 5.01 -21.96 -22.61
C ASN A 400 4.34 -21.81 -21.24
N GLU A 401 3.02 -21.39 -21.16
CA GLU A 401 2.20 -22.28 -20.40
C GLU A 401 2.69 -23.58 -20.96
N ILE A 402 3.72 -24.14 -20.31
CA ILE A 402 3.94 -25.55 -20.33
C ILE A 402 2.59 -25.96 -19.81
N ARG A 403 1.63 -26.14 -20.74
CA ARG A 403 0.39 -26.82 -20.43
C ARG A 403 0.92 -28.18 -20.07
N VAL A 404 1.29 -28.23 -18.78
CA VAL A 404 1.71 -29.47 -18.19
C VAL A 404 0.55 -30.40 -18.51
N ASP A 405 0.72 -31.13 -19.60
CA ASP A 405 -0.26 -32.15 -19.98
C ASP A 405 0.09 -33.47 -19.29
N ALA A 406 -0.82 -34.39 -19.28
CA ALA A 406 -0.58 -35.66 -18.62
C ALA A 406 0.62 -36.42 -19.26
N ASP A 407 0.89 -36.18 -20.51
CA ASP A 407 1.94 -36.88 -21.26
C ASP A 407 3.34 -36.34 -20.84
N SER A 408 3.47 -35.04 -20.61
CA SER A 408 4.69 -34.44 -20.04
C SER A 408 4.96 -34.96 -18.63
N ILE A 409 3.92 -35.08 -17.78
CA ILE A 409 4.03 -35.64 -16.44
C ILE A 409 4.46 -37.11 -16.48
N ILE A 410 3.86 -37.92 -17.37
CA ILE A 410 4.21 -39.30 -17.55
C ILE A 410 5.69 -39.42 -18.00
N THR A 411 6.12 -38.60 -18.97
CA THR A 411 7.49 -38.63 -19.50
C THR A 411 8.50 -38.24 -18.42
N ALA A 412 8.25 -37.17 -17.68
CA ALA A 412 9.13 -36.75 -16.59
C ALA A 412 9.20 -37.76 -15.43
N THR A 413 8.07 -38.39 -15.10
CA THR A 413 8.02 -39.45 -14.08
C THR A 413 8.77 -40.70 -14.55
N CYS A 414 8.64 -41.10 -15.81
CA CYS A 414 9.37 -42.22 -16.37
C CYS A 414 10.88 -41.96 -16.33
N ALA A 415 11.32 -40.78 -16.74
CA ALA A 415 12.72 -40.40 -16.71
C ALA A 415 13.31 -40.38 -15.27
N TYR A 416 12.53 -39.91 -14.30
CA TYR A 416 12.93 -39.82 -12.90
C TYR A 416 13.10 -41.21 -12.24
N PHE A 417 12.17 -42.12 -12.49
CA PHE A 417 12.20 -43.45 -11.88
C PHE A 417 12.89 -44.52 -12.75
N GLY A 418 13.35 -44.17 -13.95
CA GLY A 418 14.00 -45.11 -14.89
C GLY A 418 13.08 -46.22 -15.39
N ILE A 419 11.81 -45.92 -15.62
CA ILE A 419 10.76 -46.87 -16.05
C ILE A 419 10.17 -46.45 -17.39
N SER A 420 9.60 -47.40 -18.13
CA SER A 420 8.91 -47.09 -19.39
C SER A 420 7.50 -46.58 -19.18
N ALA A 421 6.95 -45.85 -20.15
CA ALA A 421 5.57 -45.36 -20.14
C ALA A 421 4.56 -46.52 -20.03
N ASP A 422 4.83 -47.63 -20.71
CA ASP A 422 4.00 -48.84 -20.66
C ASP A 422 3.99 -49.51 -19.31
N GLU A 423 5.11 -49.48 -18.55
CA GLU A 423 5.19 -49.96 -17.18
C GLU A 423 4.45 -49.06 -16.23
N LEU A 424 4.55 -47.72 -16.40
CA LEU A 424 3.90 -46.76 -15.59
C LEU A 424 2.37 -46.82 -15.76
N THR A 425 1.87 -46.92 -16.98
CA THR A 425 0.42 -46.96 -17.30
C THR A 425 -0.15 -48.38 -17.19
N GLY A 426 0.67 -49.40 -17.23
CA GLY A 426 0.29 -50.82 -17.26
C GLY A 426 -0.37 -51.33 -15.97
N ALA A 427 -0.81 -52.59 -16.00
CA ALA A 427 -1.54 -53.24 -14.90
C ALA A 427 -0.63 -53.72 -13.73
N SER A 428 0.68 -53.61 -13.85
CA SER A 428 1.63 -54.10 -12.88
C SER A 428 1.38 -53.54 -11.47
N ARG A 429 1.45 -54.40 -10.43
CA ARG A 429 1.25 -54.09 -9.02
C ARG A 429 2.57 -54.06 -8.22
N VAL A 430 3.71 -54.12 -8.87
CA VAL A 430 5.00 -53.99 -8.18
C VAL A 430 5.05 -52.70 -7.39
N ALA A 431 5.47 -52.75 -6.16
CA ALA A 431 5.38 -51.65 -5.20
C ALA A 431 6.02 -50.35 -5.73
N ALA A 432 7.22 -50.46 -6.36
CA ALA A 432 7.91 -49.32 -6.96
C ALA A 432 7.11 -48.65 -8.08
N LEU A 433 6.58 -49.46 -9.03
CA LEU A 433 5.75 -48.96 -10.13
C LEU A 433 4.42 -48.37 -9.63
N ALA A 434 3.81 -49.00 -8.61
CA ALA A 434 2.60 -48.50 -8.00
C ALA A 434 2.82 -47.14 -7.32
N ARG A 435 3.98 -46.95 -6.65
CA ARG A 435 4.35 -45.65 -6.03
C ARG A 435 4.59 -44.58 -7.09
N ALA A 436 5.38 -44.85 -8.13
CA ALA A 436 5.62 -43.93 -9.23
C ALA A 436 4.30 -43.49 -9.91
N ARG A 437 3.40 -44.44 -10.16
CA ARG A 437 2.07 -44.18 -10.72
C ARG A 437 1.21 -43.32 -9.83
N GLN A 438 1.21 -43.53 -8.51
CA GLN A 438 0.46 -42.74 -7.56
C GLN A 438 0.98 -41.29 -7.53
N ILE A 439 2.30 -41.09 -7.57
CA ILE A 439 2.94 -39.77 -7.67
C ILE A 439 2.53 -39.08 -8.99
N ALA A 440 2.59 -39.78 -10.12
CA ALA A 440 2.19 -39.21 -11.41
C ALA A 440 0.71 -38.81 -11.46
N MET A 441 -0.19 -39.64 -10.90
CA MET A 441 -1.61 -39.28 -10.77
C MET A 441 -1.85 -38.07 -9.88
N TYR A 442 -1.10 -37.94 -8.78
CA TYR A 442 -1.13 -36.78 -7.90
C TYR A 442 -0.67 -35.53 -8.65
N LEU A 443 0.46 -35.59 -9.35
CA LEU A 443 0.97 -34.46 -10.13
C LEU A 443 0.03 -34.07 -11.28
N CYS A 444 -0.62 -35.03 -11.95
CA CYS A 444 -1.66 -34.72 -12.94
C CYS A 444 -2.84 -33.96 -12.32
N ARG A 445 -3.23 -34.28 -11.09
CA ARG A 445 -4.30 -33.56 -10.41
C ARG A 445 -3.93 -32.15 -9.99
N GLU A 446 -2.69 -31.96 -9.51
CA GLU A 446 -2.19 -30.68 -8.98
C GLU A 446 -1.71 -29.71 -10.09
N LEU A 447 -1.19 -30.23 -11.21
CA LEU A 447 -0.55 -29.44 -12.26
C LEU A 447 -1.38 -29.30 -13.54
N THR A 448 -2.56 -29.95 -13.62
CA THR A 448 -3.43 -29.89 -14.82
C THR A 448 -4.90 -29.70 -14.40
N ASP A 449 -5.71 -29.17 -15.32
CA ASP A 449 -7.16 -29.06 -15.17
C ASP A 449 -7.93 -30.36 -15.51
N LEU A 450 -7.25 -31.50 -15.53
CA LEU A 450 -7.87 -32.77 -15.89
C LEU A 450 -8.79 -33.27 -14.79
N SER A 451 -9.97 -33.73 -15.19
CA SER A 451 -10.87 -34.43 -14.28
C SER A 451 -10.34 -35.80 -13.90
N LEU A 452 -10.69 -36.30 -12.70
CA LEU A 452 -10.28 -37.64 -12.23
C LEU A 452 -10.52 -38.77 -13.24
N PRO A 453 -11.67 -38.83 -13.97
CA PRO A 453 -11.89 -39.82 -15.02
C PRO A 453 -10.90 -39.67 -16.20
N LYS A 454 -10.58 -38.43 -16.60
CA LYS A 454 -9.61 -38.19 -17.68
C LYS A 454 -8.19 -38.59 -17.25
N ILE A 455 -7.80 -38.32 -16.02
CA ILE A 455 -6.54 -38.84 -15.48
C ILE A 455 -6.53 -40.37 -15.49
N GLY A 456 -7.59 -41.02 -15.00
CA GLY A 456 -7.70 -42.48 -15.00
C GLY A 456 -7.55 -43.11 -16.39
N SER A 457 -8.12 -42.49 -17.43
CA SER A 457 -8.00 -42.95 -18.79
C SER A 457 -6.56 -42.91 -19.33
N ARG A 458 -5.75 -41.91 -18.95
CA ARG A 458 -4.33 -41.79 -19.33
C ARG A 458 -3.43 -42.81 -18.64
N PHE A 459 -3.84 -43.33 -17.47
CA PHE A 459 -3.11 -44.35 -16.71
C PHE A 459 -3.69 -45.76 -16.89
N GLY A 460 -4.01 -46.13 -18.14
CA GLY A 460 -4.46 -47.49 -18.51
C GLY A 460 -5.93 -47.78 -18.18
N GLY A 461 -6.82 -46.76 -18.28
CA GLY A 461 -8.25 -46.91 -18.09
C GLY A 461 -8.68 -47.16 -16.63
N ARG A 462 -7.95 -46.61 -15.68
CA ARG A 462 -8.23 -46.76 -14.23
C ARG A 462 -9.47 -45.96 -13.83
N ASP A 463 -10.23 -46.53 -12.93
CA ASP A 463 -11.41 -45.86 -12.37
C ASP A 463 -11.02 -44.58 -11.59
N HIS A 464 -11.90 -43.58 -11.63
CA HIS A 464 -11.74 -42.32 -10.94
C HIS A 464 -11.55 -42.48 -9.41
N THR A 465 -12.11 -43.50 -8.82
CA THR A 465 -11.94 -43.84 -7.39
C THR A 465 -10.50 -44.24 -7.09
N THR A 466 -9.84 -44.97 -8.03
CA THR A 466 -8.42 -45.33 -7.91
C THR A 466 -7.54 -44.12 -7.97
N VAL A 467 -7.84 -43.18 -8.86
CA VAL A 467 -7.11 -41.91 -8.96
C VAL A 467 -7.29 -41.08 -7.67
N MET A 468 -8.52 -40.93 -7.20
CA MET A 468 -8.84 -40.21 -5.97
C MET A 468 -8.09 -40.81 -4.75
N HIS A 469 -8.10 -42.14 -4.61
CA HIS A 469 -7.35 -42.82 -3.56
C HIS A 469 -5.85 -42.58 -3.65
N SER A 470 -5.30 -42.58 -4.88
CA SER A 470 -3.89 -42.34 -5.12
C SER A 470 -3.50 -40.93 -4.73
N VAL A 471 -4.27 -39.94 -5.14
CA VAL A 471 -4.09 -38.50 -4.79
C VAL A 471 -4.11 -38.33 -3.29
N LYS A 472 -5.17 -38.78 -2.60
CA LYS A 472 -5.30 -38.65 -1.15
C LYS A 472 -4.18 -39.35 -0.39
N LYS A 473 -3.73 -40.52 -0.87
CA LYS A 473 -2.65 -41.29 -0.24
C LYS A 473 -1.29 -40.58 -0.33
N ILE A 474 -0.97 -39.97 -1.47
CA ILE A 474 0.25 -39.20 -1.65
C ILE A 474 0.20 -37.94 -0.81
N ASP A 475 -0.88 -37.20 -0.87
CA ASP A 475 -1.11 -35.99 -0.07
C ASP A 475 -0.90 -36.24 1.44
N THR A 476 -1.57 -37.25 1.99
CA THR A 476 -1.40 -37.63 3.41
C THR A 476 0.06 -38.05 3.73
N LYS A 477 0.68 -38.85 2.83
CA LYS A 477 2.03 -39.34 3.08
C LYS A 477 3.13 -38.30 2.92
N MET A 478 2.92 -37.24 2.12
CA MET A 478 3.89 -36.14 2.03
C MET A 478 4.07 -35.41 3.38
N GLY A 479 3.05 -35.40 4.22
CA GLY A 479 3.17 -34.85 5.59
C GLY A 479 4.00 -35.72 6.55
N GLU A 480 4.17 -37.02 6.26
CA GLU A 480 4.84 -38.00 7.13
C GLU A 480 6.19 -38.47 6.60
N ASP A 481 6.38 -38.49 5.27
CA ASP A 481 7.55 -39.05 4.57
C ASP A 481 8.31 -37.95 3.82
N ARG A 482 9.38 -37.42 4.43
CA ARG A 482 10.23 -36.37 3.85
C ARG A 482 10.83 -36.78 2.51
N GLN A 483 11.19 -38.05 2.34
CA GLN A 483 11.74 -38.55 1.07
C GLN A 483 10.70 -38.48 -0.06
N LEU A 484 9.44 -38.76 0.24
CA LEU A 484 8.34 -38.62 -0.71
C LEU A 484 8.10 -37.14 -1.07
N PHE A 485 8.14 -36.26 -0.08
CA PHE A 485 8.03 -34.81 -0.28
C PHE A 485 9.12 -34.28 -1.23
N ASP A 486 10.37 -34.66 -0.97
CA ASP A 486 11.52 -34.26 -1.81
C ASP A 486 11.37 -34.78 -3.26
N GLN A 487 10.91 -36.03 -3.44
CA GLN A 487 10.66 -36.63 -4.76
C GLN A 487 9.56 -35.89 -5.54
N VAL A 488 8.44 -35.56 -4.90
CA VAL A 488 7.32 -34.84 -5.52
C VAL A 488 7.75 -33.41 -5.88
N THR A 489 8.49 -32.75 -5.00
CA THR A 489 9.00 -31.38 -5.23
C THR A 489 9.99 -31.34 -6.39
N GLU A 490 10.92 -32.29 -6.44
CA GLU A 490 11.89 -32.37 -7.53
C GLU A 490 11.23 -32.65 -8.88
N LEU A 491 10.27 -33.59 -8.91
CA LEU A 491 9.49 -33.87 -10.12
C LEU A 491 8.69 -32.66 -10.58
N THR A 492 8.05 -31.95 -9.64
CA THR A 492 7.31 -30.73 -9.95
C THR A 492 8.21 -29.68 -10.59
N ASN A 493 9.42 -29.49 -10.05
CA ASN A 493 10.38 -28.53 -10.61
C ASN A 493 10.86 -28.95 -12.01
N ARG A 494 11.15 -30.23 -12.24
CA ARG A 494 11.55 -30.74 -13.55
C ARG A 494 10.43 -30.56 -14.60
N ILE A 495 9.18 -30.86 -14.25
CA ILE A 495 8.01 -30.71 -15.11
C ILE A 495 7.78 -29.23 -15.48
N LYS A 496 8.01 -28.31 -14.55
CA LYS A 496 7.88 -26.86 -14.79
C LYS A 496 9.06 -26.25 -15.55
N GLN A 497 10.15 -26.97 -15.72
CA GLN A 497 11.35 -26.50 -16.42
C GLN A 497 11.49 -27.14 -17.83
N SER A 498 10.74 -28.21 -18.16
CA SER A 498 10.74 -28.87 -19.45
C SER A 498 9.64 -28.34 -20.38
#